data_e578444cb84d47cae7babaa0ef0653ca
#
_entry.id   e578444cb84d47cae7babaa0ef0653ca
#
_cell.length_a   1.000
_cell.length_b   1.000
_cell.length_c   1.000
_cell.angle_alpha   90.00
_cell.angle_beta   90.00
_cell.angle_gamma   90.00
#
_symmetry.space_group_name_H-M   'P 1'
#
loop_
_entity.id
_entity.type
_entity.pdbx_description
1 polymer ?
#
loop_
_entity_poly.entity_id
_entity_poly.type
_entity_poly.pdbx_seq_one_letter_code
_entity_poly.pdbx_strand_id
1 'polypeptide(L)'
;MRAAVLRNTGDEKLEIRDDVELGPVGPGQVKVAVHATGVCHSDVSAMNGTIPQPAPFVPGHEGAGVIAEVGEGVTSVEVGDHVIIAWSAPCGACRYCIDRQQPNLCMDVQIANAAAAHFHQDGSPIFGLAGAGTWAEELIMPHQGVVKIDPDTPHEIASLVGCGVMTGVGAALNTARVTPGSSVVVFGCGGVGISAIQGARVAGAAEIVAVDLVDAKLEAAQRFGATHAVTPDELDGAKARITGGDGFDFAFEAIGLPQTMRAAYDAVRRGGTACIIGVGRVDQVLELNALELFFDEKTLKGSYYGSGDVRSDFARMLRLWRTGRLDLEGMISRRIDLGDVNDAVADLKSGTVIRSVISF
;
A
#
# COMPACT_ATOMS: atom_id res chain seq x y z
N MET A 1 -8.22 6.63 -24.87
CA MET A 1 -8.73 6.74 -23.50
C MET A 1 -7.92 7.76 -22.70
N ARG A 2 -8.50 8.30 -21.63
CA ARG A 2 -7.80 9.22 -20.71
C ARG A 2 -6.83 8.47 -19.82
N ALA A 3 -5.63 9.04 -19.65
CA ALA A 3 -4.63 8.54 -18.71
C ALA A 3 -3.73 9.70 -18.22
N ALA A 4 -3.18 9.57 -17.02
CA ALA A 4 -2.12 10.43 -16.53
C ALA A 4 -0.76 9.77 -16.87
N VAL A 5 0.14 10.50 -17.52
CA VAL A 5 1.42 9.98 -18.01
C VAL A 5 2.57 10.78 -17.41
N LEU A 6 3.54 10.10 -16.80
CA LEU A 6 4.84 10.67 -16.45
C LEU A 6 5.81 10.41 -17.61
N ARG A 7 6.39 11.47 -18.16
CA ARG A 7 7.32 11.35 -19.31
C ARG A 7 8.70 10.90 -18.90
N ASN A 8 9.25 11.53 -17.89
CA ASN A 8 10.58 11.21 -17.40
C ASN A 8 10.57 11.07 -15.88
N THR A 9 11.39 10.18 -15.38
CA THR A 9 11.62 10.11 -13.94
C THR A 9 12.19 11.44 -13.43
N GLY A 10 11.59 11.99 -12.39
CA GLY A 10 11.92 13.30 -11.83
C GLY A 10 11.05 14.45 -12.33
N ASP A 11 10.19 14.23 -13.32
CA ASP A 11 9.20 15.25 -13.72
C ASP A 11 8.26 15.55 -12.53
N GLU A 12 8.01 16.85 -12.30
CA GLU A 12 7.14 17.30 -11.20
C GLU A 12 5.66 17.14 -11.49
N LYS A 13 5.30 17.11 -12.78
CA LYS A 13 3.91 17.09 -13.25
C LYS A 13 3.66 15.95 -14.23
N LEU A 14 2.45 15.42 -14.13
CA LEU A 14 1.89 14.45 -15.05
C LEU A 14 1.19 15.16 -16.20
N GLU A 15 1.29 14.60 -17.40
CA GLU A 15 0.45 14.98 -18.53
C GLU A 15 -0.87 14.20 -18.48
N ILE A 16 -2.00 14.90 -18.54
CA ILE A 16 -3.30 14.27 -18.76
C ILE A 16 -3.52 14.14 -20.25
N ARG A 17 -3.66 12.90 -20.71
CA ARG A 17 -3.77 12.56 -22.14
C ARG A 17 -5.10 11.88 -22.39
N ASP A 18 -5.68 12.11 -23.58
CA ASP A 18 -6.93 11.48 -24.06
C ASP A 18 -6.70 10.53 -25.25
N ASP A 19 -5.47 10.47 -25.73
CA ASP A 19 -4.99 9.72 -26.89
C ASP A 19 -4.11 8.49 -26.52
N VAL A 20 -4.20 8.01 -25.28
CA VAL A 20 -3.52 6.77 -24.88
C VAL A 20 -4.34 5.56 -25.36
N GLU A 21 -3.67 4.57 -25.89
CA GLU A 21 -4.26 3.33 -26.40
C GLU A 21 -3.73 2.12 -25.64
N LEU A 22 -4.53 1.06 -25.57
CA LEU A 22 -4.10 -0.25 -25.07
C LEU A 22 -3.78 -1.18 -26.25
N GLY A 23 -2.83 -2.06 -26.06
CA GLY A 23 -2.63 -3.19 -26.94
C GLY A 23 -3.81 -4.18 -26.89
N PRO A 24 -3.78 -5.25 -27.69
CA PRO A 24 -4.77 -6.32 -27.62
C PRO A 24 -4.61 -7.14 -26.31
N VAL A 25 -5.73 -7.67 -25.81
CA VAL A 25 -5.70 -8.62 -24.68
C VAL A 25 -5.11 -9.95 -25.15
N GLY A 26 -4.00 -10.34 -24.58
CA GLY A 26 -3.31 -11.60 -24.88
C GLY A 26 -3.83 -12.79 -24.04
N PRO A 27 -3.32 -14.01 -24.34
CA PRO A 27 -3.63 -15.18 -23.54
C PRO A 27 -3.25 -14.99 -22.06
N GLY A 28 -4.13 -15.39 -21.13
CA GLY A 28 -3.92 -15.25 -19.69
C GLY A 28 -4.05 -13.82 -19.16
N GLN A 29 -4.42 -12.85 -19.99
CA GLN A 29 -4.62 -11.46 -19.59
C GLN A 29 -6.09 -11.09 -19.48
N VAL A 30 -6.34 -9.99 -18.79
CA VAL A 30 -7.65 -9.35 -18.69
C VAL A 30 -7.54 -7.86 -18.94
N LYS A 31 -8.60 -7.26 -19.50
CA LYS A 31 -8.78 -5.82 -19.54
C LYS A 31 -9.75 -5.42 -18.43
N VAL A 32 -9.37 -4.41 -17.67
CA VAL A 32 -10.18 -3.85 -16.59
C VAL A 32 -10.57 -2.43 -16.95
N ALA A 33 -11.87 -2.13 -16.93
CA ALA A 33 -12.36 -0.76 -16.87
C ALA A 33 -12.20 -0.29 -15.41
N VAL A 34 -11.34 0.69 -15.19
CA VAL A 34 -11.05 1.23 -13.86
C VAL A 34 -12.17 2.20 -13.47
N HIS A 35 -12.77 1.98 -12.31
CA HIS A 35 -13.83 2.85 -11.79
C HIS A 35 -13.36 3.75 -10.66
N ALA A 36 -12.38 3.29 -9.88
CA ALA A 36 -11.77 4.09 -8.84
C ALA A 36 -10.31 3.69 -8.62
N THR A 37 -9.47 4.65 -8.26
CA THR A 37 -8.06 4.42 -7.93
C THR A 37 -7.56 5.40 -6.88
N GLY A 38 -6.75 4.91 -5.92
CA GLY A 38 -6.13 5.74 -4.91
C GLY A 38 -4.89 6.48 -5.40
N VAL A 39 -4.51 7.53 -4.67
CA VAL A 39 -3.24 8.26 -4.82
C VAL A 39 -2.34 7.96 -3.64
N CYS A 40 -1.20 7.31 -3.89
CA CYS A 40 -0.31 6.77 -2.88
C CYS A 40 1.09 7.41 -2.92
N HIS A 41 1.81 7.39 -1.79
CA HIS A 41 3.21 7.82 -1.77
C HIS A 41 4.12 6.96 -2.66
N SER A 42 3.76 5.71 -2.93
CA SER A 42 4.53 4.87 -3.86
C SER A 42 4.48 5.41 -5.30
N ASP A 43 3.39 6.07 -5.70
CA ASP A 43 3.32 6.76 -6.99
C ASP A 43 4.34 7.89 -7.04
N VAL A 44 4.39 8.72 -5.99
CA VAL A 44 5.38 9.80 -5.84
C VAL A 44 6.80 9.25 -5.81
N SER A 45 7.01 8.12 -5.14
CA SER A 45 8.31 7.43 -5.06
C SER A 45 8.76 6.88 -6.42
N ALA A 46 7.83 6.45 -7.27
CA ALA A 46 8.13 6.08 -8.64
C ALA A 46 8.40 7.32 -9.53
N MET A 47 7.61 8.39 -9.36
CA MET A 47 7.81 9.63 -10.09
C MET A 47 9.20 10.24 -9.84
N ASN A 48 9.69 10.22 -8.60
CA ASN A 48 10.99 10.79 -8.21
C ASN A 48 12.17 9.81 -8.30
N GLY A 49 11.96 8.56 -8.71
CA GLY A 49 12.99 7.54 -8.86
C GLY A 49 13.42 6.82 -7.58
N THR A 50 12.76 7.04 -6.44
CA THR A 50 12.98 6.25 -5.22
C THR A 50 12.64 4.77 -5.46
N ILE A 51 11.52 4.51 -6.17
CA ILE A 51 11.16 3.20 -6.70
C ILE A 51 11.54 3.20 -8.19
N PRO A 52 12.47 2.34 -8.64
CA PRO A 52 12.82 2.25 -10.06
C PRO A 52 11.62 1.85 -10.93
N GLN A 53 11.30 2.65 -11.92
CA GLN A 53 10.22 2.41 -12.89
C GLN A 53 10.68 2.90 -14.27
N PRO A 54 10.59 2.07 -15.34
CA PRO A 54 10.82 2.55 -16.69
C PRO A 54 9.86 3.67 -17.08
N ALA A 55 10.38 4.74 -17.67
CA ALA A 55 9.58 5.85 -18.20
C ALA A 55 9.59 5.84 -19.75
N PRO A 56 8.53 6.37 -20.42
CA PRO A 56 7.33 6.96 -19.83
C PRO A 56 6.42 5.92 -19.19
N PHE A 57 5.64 6.31 -18.16
CA PHE A 57 4.71 5.39 -17.53
C PHE A 57 3.42 6.06 -17.02
N VAL A 58 2.36 5.25 -16.90
CA VAL A 58 1.11 5.60 -16.22
C VAL A 58 1.25 5.21 -14.75
N PRO A 59 1.19 6.15 -13.78
CA PRO A 59 1.18 5.83 -12.36
C PRO A 59 -0.12 5.14 -11.93
N GLY A 60 -0.23 4.91 -10.60
CA GLY A 60 -1.39 4.27 -9.98
C GLY A 60 -1.24 2.76 -9.87
N HIS A 61 -1.58 2.25 -8.68
CA HIS A 61 -1.53 0.82 -8.36
C HIS A 61 -2.58 0.41 -7.32
N GLU A 62 -3.40 1.35 -6.86
CA GLU A 62 -4.51 1.16 -5.92
C GLU A 62 -5.85 1.17 -6.68
N GLY A 63 -6.12 0.22 -7.56
CA GLY A 63 -7.27 0.26 -8.45
C GLY A 63 -8.38 -0.74 -8.12
N ALA A 64 -9.61 -0.38 -8.49
CA ALA A 64 -10.76 -1.27 -8.55
C ALA A 64 -11.64 -0.92 -9.76
N GLY A 65 -12.28 -1.92 -10.33
CA GLY A 65 -13.08 -1.73 -11.53
C GLY A 65 -13.84 -2.99 -11.93
N VAL A 66 -14.15 -3.08 -13.21
CA VAL A 66 -14.94 -4.17 -13.79
C VAL A 66 -14.15 -4.80 -14.95
N ILE A 67 -14.20 -6.13 -15.05
CA ILE A 67 -13.60 -6.86 -16.17
C ILE A 67 -14.34 -6.51 -17.46
N ALA A 68 -13.63 -5.90 -18.41
CA ALA A 68 -14.18 -5.51 -19.71
C ALA A 68 -13.91 -6.56 -20.80
N GLU A 69 -12.78 -7.30 -20.69
CA GLU A 69 -12.40 -8.33 -21.65
C GLU A 69 -11.53 -9.39 -20.98
N VAL A 70 -11.65 -10.65 -21.42
CA VAL A 70 -10.82 -11.77 -20.94
C VAL A 70 -10.10 -12.41 -22.10
N GLY A 71 -8.80 -12.67 -21.94
CA GLY A 71 -7.98 -13.38 -22.91
C GLY A 71 -8.15 -14.89 -22.86
N GLU A 72 -7.59 -15.56 -23.86
CA GLU A 72 -7.63 -17.02 -23.95
C GLU A 72 -7.04 -17.67 -22.68
N GLY A 73 -7.70 -18.72 -22.18
CA GLY A 73 -7.27 -19.52 -21.03
C GLY A 73 -7.61 -18.91 -19.67
N VAL A 74 -8.18 -17.72 -19.59
CA VAL A 74 -8.66 -17.14 -18.32
C VAL A 74 -9.96 -17.82 -17.89
N THR A 75 -9.95 -18.37 -16.67
CA THR A 75 -11.11 -19.05 -16.06
C THR A 75 -11.44 -18.54 -14.66
N SER A 76 -10.63 -17.66 -14.11
CA SER A 76 -10.77 -17.15 -12.72
C SER A 76 -11.74 -15.99 -12.60
N VAL A 77 -12.01 -15.29 -13.70
CA VAL A 77 -12.94 -14.15 -13.81
C VAL A 77 -13.61 -14.15 -15.17
N GLU A 78 -14.74 -13.44 -15.27
CA GLU A 78 -15.50 -13.25 -16.51
C GLU A 78 -15.85 -11.76 -16.71
N VAL A 79 -16.23 -11.39 -17.93
CA VAL A 79 -16.68 -10.03 -18.26
C VAL A 79 -17.84 -9.63 -17.35
N GLY A 80 -17.76 -8.45 -16.76
CA GLY A 80 -18.73 -7.93 -15.78
C GLY A 80 -18.37 -8.20 -14.33
N ASP A 81 -17.37 -9.01 -14.04
CA ASP A 81 -16.89 -9.20 -12.65
C ASP A 81 -16.26 -7.93 -12.08
N HIS A 82 -16.66 -7.57 -10.86
CA HIS A 82 -16.04 -6.51 -10.08
C HIS A 82 -14.76 -7.02 -9.44
N VAL A 83 -13.69 -6.24 -9.55
CA VAL A 83 -12.35 -6.66 -9.12
C VAL A 83 -11.58 -5.57 -8.39
N ILE A 84 -10.69 -6.01 -7.49
CA ILE A 84 -9.58 -5.21 -6.97
C ILE A 84 -8.33 -5.57 -7.74
N ILE A 85 -7.52 -4.58 -8.08
CA ILE A 85 -6.21 -4.73 -8.72
C ILE A 85 -5.16 -5.00 -7.66
N ALA A 86 -4.44 -6.12 -7.82
CA ALA A 86 -3.29 -6.51 -7.00
C ALA A 86 -2.01 -6.29 -7.81
N TRP A 87 -1.27 -5.23 -7.50
CA TRP A 87 -0.04 -4.86 -8.19
C TRP A 87 1.11 -5.87 -7.99
N SER A 88 1.05 -6.68 -6.94
CA SER A 88 1.99 -7.77 -6.66
C SER A 88 1.20 -9.07 -6.47
N ALA A 89 0.88 -9.71 -7.60
CA ALA A 89 0.05 -10.91 -7.62
C ALA A 89 0.89 -12.19 -7.52
N PRO A 90 0.43 -13.23 -6.81
CA PRO A 90 1.09 -14.53 -6.78
C PRO A 90 0.85 -15.32 -8.08
N CYS A 91 1.88 -15.97 -8.62
CA CYS A 91 1.73 -16.85 -9.78
C CYS A 91 1.00 -18.17 -9.46
N GLY A 92 0.95 -18.55 -8.18
CA GLY A 92 0.34 -19.79 -7.72
C GLY A 92 1.18 -21.06 -7.95
N ALA A 93 2.33 -20.97 -8.62
CA ALA A 93 3.11 -22.14 -9.06
C ALA A 93 4.55 -22.16 -8.55
N CYS A 94 5.15 -21.02 -8.18
CA CYS A 94 6.54 -20.96 -7.74
C CYS A 94 6.70 -21.46 -6.29
N ARG A 95 7.96 -21.67 -5.89
CA ARG A 95 8.29 -22.14 -4.54
C ARG A 95 7.73 -21.24 -3.41
N TYR A 96 7.65 -19.93 -3.62
CA TYR A 96 7.08 -19.02 -2.64
C TYR A 96 5.57 -19.23 -2.47
N CYS A 97 4.87 -19.51 -3.58
CA CYS A 97 3.44 -19.74 -3.56
C CYS A 97 3.07 -21.11 -2.98
N ILE A 98 3.84 -22.17 -3.30
CA ILE A 98 3.49 -23.55 -2.96
C ILE A 98 4.22 -24.02 -1.68
N ASP A 99 5.56 -24.00 -1.71
CA ASP A 99 6.34 -24.65 -0.64
C ASP A 99 6.45 -23.77 0.61
N ARG A 100 6.65 -22.45 0.41
CA ARG A 100 6.90 -21.50 1.50
C ARG A 100 5.64 -20.90 2.08
N GLN A 101 4.52 -20.97 1.35
CA GLN A 101 3.26 -20.33 1.73
C GLN A 101 3.44 -18.81 2.02
N GLN A 102 4.29 -18.16 1.22
CA GLN A 102 4.59 -16.74 1.25
C GLN A 102 4.32 -16.11 -0.13
N PRO A 103 3.06 -16.15 -0.60
CA PRO A 103 2.71 -15.70 -1.96
C PRO A 103 3.01 -14.21 -2.21
N ASN A 104 3.05 -13.39 -1.16
CA ASN A 104 3.47 -11.99 -1.23
C ASN A 104 4.92 -11.81 -1.70
N LEU A 105 5.78 -12.83 -1.60
CA LEU A 105 7.17 -12.81 -2.07
C LEU A 105 7.34 -13.39 -3.47
N CYS A 106 6.24 -13.70 -4.16
CA CYS A 106 6.26 -14.11 -5.55
C CYS A 106 6.57 -12.90 -6.45
N MET A 107 7.63 -13.02 -7.25
CA MET A 107 8.04 -11.95 -8.19
C MET A 107 7.73 -12.29 -9.65
N ASP A 108 7.30 -13.54 -9.96
CA ASP A 108 7.18 -14.01 -11.34
C ASP A 108 6.18 -13.20 -12.17
N VAL A 109 4.95 -13.01 -11.64
CA VAL A 109 3.91 -12.22 -12.31
C VAL A 109 4.28 -10.74 -12.33
N GLN A 110 4.78 -10.21 -11.21
CA GLN A 110 5.10 -8.80 -11.07
C GLN A 110 6.22 -8.37 -12.03
N ILE A 111 7.32 -9.12 -12.11
CA ILE A 111 8.43 -8.80 -12.99
C ILE A 111 7.97 -8.84 -14.46
N ALA A 112 7.25 -9.89 -14.85
CA ALA A 112 6.78 -10.04 -16.22
C ALA A 112 5.82 -8.90 -16.60
N ASN A 113 4.90 -8.53 -15.71
CA ASN A 113 3.92 -7.49 -15.95
C ASN A 113 4.56 -6.09 -15.96
N ALA A 114 5.48 -5.80 -15.04
CA ALA A 114 6.18 -4.52 -14.98
C ALA A 114 7.10 -4.27 -16.19
N ALA A 115 7.57 -5.34 -16.82
CA ALA A 115 8.38 -5.26 -18.05
C ALA A 115 7.53 -5.10 -19.32
N ALA A 116 6.22 -5.31 -19.26
CA ALA A 116 5.32 -5.20 -20.40
C ALA A 116 4.80 -3.75 -20.55
N ALA A 117 4.91 -3.21 -21.75
CA ALA A 117 4.28 -1.94 -22.09
C ALA A 117 2.90 -2.22 -22.69
N HIS A 118 1.87 -2.12 -21.86
CA HIS A 118 0.48 -2.35 -22.30
C HIS A 118 -0.17 -1.09 -22.85
N PHE A 119 0.32 0.09 -22.48
CA PHE A 119 -0.14 1.38 -22.98
C PHE A 119 0.73 1.86 -24.14
N HIS A 120 0.13 2.62 -25.04
CA HIS A 120 0.81 3.19 -26.20
C HIS A 120 0.30 4.61 -26.47
N GLN A 121 1.14 5.44 -27.07
CA GLN A 121 0.75 6.72 -27.63
C GLN A 121 1.50 6.94 -28.94
N ASP A 122 0.79 7.20 -30.03
CA ASP A 122 1.37 7.32 -31.38
C ASP A 122 2.32 6.15 -31.72
N GLY A 123 1.94 4.92 -31.30
CA GLY A 123 2.73 3.71 -31.48
C GLY A 123 3.95 3.57 -30.55
N SER A 124 4.23 4.57 -29.71
CA SER A 124 5.31 4.51 -28.72
C SER A 124 4.85 3.83 -27.42
N PRO A 125 5.67 2.93 -26.84
CA PRO A 125 5.30 2.21 -25.66
C PRO A 125 5.29 3.10 -24.39
N ILE A 126 4.32 2.87 -23.52
CA ILE A 126 4.21 3.46 -22.19
C ILE A 126 4.00 2.32 -21.19
N PHE A 127 4.74 2.32 -20.09
CA PHE A 127 4.63 1.30 -19.05
C PHE A 127 3.50 1.62 -18.05
N GLY A 128 3.06 0.64 -17.27
CA GLY A 128 2.24 0.87 -16.08
C GLY A 128 3.09 0.76 -14.82
N LEU A 129 2.85 1.60 -13.81
CA LEU A 129 3.51 1.45 -12.51
C LEU A 129 3.24 0.05 -11.94
N ALA A 130 4.29 -0.67 -11.59
CA ALA A 130 4.24 -2.07 -11.17
C ALA A 130 3.46 -2.98 -12.15
N GLY A 131 3.37 -2.59 -13.44
CA GLY A 131 2.58 -3.27 -14.45
C GLY A 131 1.06 -3.02 -14.37
N ALA A 132 0.57 -2.19 -13.45
CA ALA A 132 -0.84 -1.85 -13.31
C ALA A 132 -1.20 -0.55 -14.06
N GLY A 133 -0.69 0.60 -13.62
CA GLY A 133 -0.99 1.89 -14.26
C GLY A 133 -2.45 2.29 -14.09
N THR A 134 -2.96 2.31 -12.86
CA THR A 134 -4.39 2.50 -12.60
C THR A 134 -4.89 3.95 -12.75
N TRP A 135 -3.98 4.93 -13.04
CA TRP A 135 -4.42 6.29 -13.37
C TRP A 135 -4.76 6.44 -14.85
N ALA A 136 -5.50 5.47 -15.35
CA ALA A 136 -6.08 5.38 -16.68
C ALA A 136 -7.48 4.78 -16.61
N GLU A 137 -8.34 5.12 -17.59
CA GLU A 137 -9.72 4.60 -17.65
C GLU A 137 -9.77 3.08 -17.83
N GLU A 138 -8.78 2.49 -18.50
CA GLU A 138 -8.66 1.03 -18.69
C GLU A 138 -7.20 0.60 -18.54
N LEU A 139 -6.99 -0.66 -18.20
CA LEU A 139 -5.67 -1.30 -18.20
C LEU A 139 -5.76 -2.76 -18.63
N ILE A 140 -4.61 -3.33 -19.05
CA ILE A 140 -4.44 -4.76 -19.30
C ILE A 140 -3.41 -5.30 -18.32
N MET A 141 -3.71 -6.47 -17.75
CA MET A 141 -2.77 -7.15 -16.85
C MET A 141 -3.01 -8.67 -16.83
N PRO A 142 -2.07 -9.48 -16.31
CA PRO A 142 -2.30 -10.90 -16.07
C PRO A 142 -3.51 -11.13 -15.15
N HIS A 143 -4.32 -12.15 -15.43
CA HIS A 143 -5.54 -12.45 -14.66
C HIS A 143 -5.27 -12.74 -13.18
N GLN A 144 -4.04 -13.14 -12.81
CA GLN A 144 -3.62 -13.29 -11.40
C GLN A 144 -3.59 -11.97 -10.64
N GLY A 145 -3.45 -10.84 -11.36
CA GLY A 145 -3.43 -9.49 -10.80
C GLY A 145 -4.80 -8.90 -10.51
N VAL A 146 -5.89 -9.64 -10.72
CA VAL A 146 -7.24 -9.20 -10.36
C VAL A 146 -7.86 -10.17 -9.37
N VAL A 147 -8.54 -9.62 -8.36
CA VAL A 147 -9.25 -10.40 -7.33
C VAL A 147 -10.71 -10.02 -7.37
N LYS A 148 -11.58 -11.01 -7.73
CA LYS A 148 -13.03 -10.84 -7.79
C LYS A 148 -13.59 -10.48 -6.41
N ILE A 149 -14.49 -9.51 -6.40
CA ILE A 149 -15.19 -9.02 -5.21
C ILE A 149 -16.69 -9.02 -5.43
N ASP A 150 -17.43 -8.86 -4.33
CA ASP A 150 -18.86 -8.68 -4.34
C ASP A 150 -19.22 -7.39 -5.10
N PRO A 151 -20.14 -7.44 -6.09
CA PRO A 151 -20.52 -6.27 -6.89
C PRO A 151 -21.13 -5.13 -6.08
N ASP A 152 -21.66 -5.40 -4.89
CA ASP A 152 -22.16 -4.36 -3.97
C ASP A 152 -21.06 -3.58 -3.25
N THR A 153 -19.78 -3.94 -3.43
CA THR A 153 -18.66 -3.22 -2.85
C THR A 153 -18.37 -1.95 -3.65
N PRO A 154 -18.44 -0.75 -3.04
CA PRO A 154 -18.07 0.48 -3.73
C PRO A 154 -16.62 0.43 -4.21
N HIS A 155 -16.38 0.79 -5.48
CA HIS A 155 -15.02 0.73 -6.05
C HIS A 155 -14.04 1.66 -5.34
N GLU A 156 -14.49 2.80 -4.80
CA GLU A 156 -13.66 3.69 -3.99
C GLU A 156 -13.10 2.99 -2.74
N ILE A 157 -13.93 2.18 -2.08
CA ILE A 157 -13.52 1.39 -0.91
C ILE A 157 -12.62 0.24 -1.34
N ALA A 158 -12.99 -0.45 -2.42
CA ALA A 158 -12.25 -1.57 -2.96
C ALA A 158 -10.83 -1.16 -3.39
N SER A 159 -10.67 0.01 -4.01
CA SER A 159 -9.36 0.53 -4.45
C SER A 159 -8.37 0.71 -3.30
N LEU A 160 -8.82 1.19 -2.13
CA LEU A 160 -7.97 1.35 -0.95
C LEU A 160 -7.40 0.02 -0.44
N VAL A 161 -8.16 -1.07 -0.61
CA VAL A 161 -7.72 -2.42 -0.21
C VAL A 161 -6.56 -2.89 -1.07
N GLY A 162 -6.49 -2.47 -2.33
CA GLY A 162 -5.49 -2.87 -3.32
C GLY A 162 -4.04 -2.59 -2.92
N CYS A 163 -3.78 -1.63 -2.02
CA CYS A 163 -2.42 -1.35 -1.54
C CYS A 163 -2.40 -0.96 -0.06
N GLY A 164 -2.80 0.28 0.27
CA GLY A 164 -2.52 0.88 1.59
C GLY A 164 -3.14 0.12 2.74
N VAL A 165 -4.40 -0.33 2.59
CA VAL A 165 -5.12 -1.10 3.63
C VAL A 165 -4.52 -2.48 3.80
N MET A 166 -4.31 -3.22 2.71
CA MET A 166 -3.67 -4.54 2.75
C MET A 166 -2.28 -4.46 3.38
N THR A 167 -1.50 -3.45 3.01
CA THR A 167 -0.14 -3.24 3.51
C THR A 167 -0.13 -2.96 5.03
N GLY A 168 -0.92 -2.01 5.50
CA GLY A 168 -0.89 -1.59 6.91
C GLY A 168 -1.61 -2.59 7.84
N VAL A 169 -2.83 -2.99 7.51
CA VAL A 169 -3.58 -3.99 8.31
C VAL A 169 -2.85 -5.33 8.29
N GLY A 170 -2.34 -5.75 7.13
CA GLY A 170 -1.55 -6.97 7.00
C GLY A 170 -0.24 -6.92 7.78
N ALA A 171 0.44 -5.77 7.86
CA ALA A 171 1.63 -5.62 8.69
C ALA A 171 1.33 -5.96 10.15
N ALA A 172 0.21 -5.47 10.68
CA ALA A 172 -0.21 -5.77 12.06
C ALA A 172 -0.64 -7.23 12.25
N LEU A 173 -1.49 -7.75 11.35
CA LEU A 173 -2.13 -9.06 11.53
C LEU A 173 -1.26 -10.24 11.06
N ASN A 174 -0.52 -10.08 9.95
CA ASN A 174 0.21 -11.17 9.31
C ASN A 174 1.72 -11.08 9.58
N THR A 175 2.33 -9.88 9.44
CA THR A 175 3.79 -9.70 9.56
C THR A 175 4.22 -9.72 11.03
N ALA A 176 3.75 -8.74 11.82
CA ALA A 176 4.11 -8.59 13.22
C ALA A 176 3.31 -9.54 14.13
N ARG A 177 2.08 -9.90 13.72
CA ARG A 177 1.16 -10.74 14.49
C ARG A 177 0.90 -10.17 15.88
N VAL A 178 0.48 -8.91 15.88
CA VAL A 178 0.11 -8.19 17.09
C VAL A 178 -0.86 -9.04 17.94
N THR A 179 -0.59 -9.11 19.23
CA THR A 179 -1.37 -9.92 20.16
C THR A 179 -2.29 -9.07 21.03
N PRO A 180 -3.44 -9.59 21.49
CA PRO A 180 -4.31 -8.87 22.41
C PRO A 180 -3.58 -8.42 23.67
N GLY A 181 -3.85 -7.18 24.10
CA GLY A 181 -3.26 -6.59 25.30
C GLY A 181 -1.87 -5.96 25.10
N SER A 182 -1.27 -6.08 23.90
CA SER A 182 0.06 -5.50 23.62
C SER A 182 0.04 -3.99 23.49
N SER A 183 1.22 -3.39 23.62
CA SER A 183 1.52 -1.99 23.35
C SER A 183 2.16 -1.84 21.96
N VAL A 184 1.67 -0.88 21.17
CA VAL A 184 2.06 -0.66 19.79
C VAL A 184 2.47 0.80 19.58
N VAL A 185 3.52 1.06 18.82
CA VAL A 185 3.84 2.41 18.31
C VAL A 185 3.89 2.40 16.78
N VAL A 186 3.33 3.44 16.15
CA VAL A 186 3.29 3.59 14.69
C VAL A 186 3.91 4.91 14.29
N PHE A 187 5.01 4.85 13.53
CA PHE A 187 5.71 6.01 12.98
C PHE A 187 5.18 6.33 11.59
N GLY A 188 4.60 7.52 11.43
CA GLY A 188 3.96 7.99 10.21
C GLY A 188 2.46 7.65 10.16
N CYS A 189 1.62 8.68 10.15
CA CYS A 189 0.16 8.60 10.17
C CYS A 189 -0.45 8.91 8.79
N GLY A 190 0.22 8.52 7.70
CA GLY A 190 -0.35 8.46 6.35
C GLY A 190 -1.27 7.25 6.18
N GLY A 191 -1.77 7.02 4.96
CA GLY A 191 -2.75 5.95 4.72
C GLY A 191 -2.30 4.55 5.15
N VAL A 192 -1.01 4.22 5.01
CA VAL A 192 -0.45 2.92 5.47
C VAL A 192 -0.36 2.88 7.00
N GLY A 193 0.11 3.97 7.64
CA GLY A 193 0.19 4.03 9.10
C GLY A 193 -1.19 4.01 9.77
N ILE A 194 -2.17 4.75 9.24
CA ILE A 194 -3.58 4.67 9.68
C ILE A 194 -4.12 3.23 9.53
N SER A 195 -3.78 2.55 8.45
CA SER A 195 -4.17 1.15 8.25
C SER A 195 -3.49 0.22 9.27
N ALA A 196 -2.21 0.46 9.63
CA ALA A 196 -1.51 -0.29 10.67
C ALA A 196 -2.13 -0.05 12.06
N ILE A 197 -2.52 1.19 12.38
CA ILE A 197 -3.26 1.55 13.61
C ILE A 197 -4.57 0.77 13.68
N GLN A 198 -5.38 0.80 12.62
CA GLN A 198 -6.62 0.03 12.55
C GLN A 198 -6.37 -1.48 12.67
N GLY A 199 -5.31 -1.98 12.02
CA GLY A 199 -4.89 -3.39 12.12
C GLY A 199 -4.51 -3.79 13.54
N ALA A 200 -3.75 -2.96 14.25
CA ALA A 200 -3.38 -3.17 15.66
C ALA A 200 -4.63 -3.18 16.57
N ARG A 201 -5.57 -2.26 16.34
CA ARG A 201 -6.87 -2.25 17.03
C ARG A 201 -7.67 -3.53 16.78
N VAL A 202 -7.74 -3.99 15.53
CA VAL A 202 -8.41 -5.26 15.17
C VAL A 202 -7.76 -6.45 15.85
N ALA A 203 -6.42 -6.44 15.97
CA ALA A 203 -5.64 -7.48 16.67
C ALA A 203 -5.85 -7.46 18.20
N GLY A 204 -6.45 -6.38 18.77
CA GLY A 204 -6.71 -6.27 20.20
C GLY A 204 -5.57 -5.65 21.01
N ALA A 205 -4.69 -4.84 20.38
CA ALA A 205 -3.70 -4.05 21.12
C ALA A 205 -4.40 -3.18 22.18
N ALA A 206 -3.83 -3.12 23.39
CA ALA A 206 -4.37 -2.31 24.48
C ALA A 206 -3.98 -0.83 24.34
N GLU A 207 -2.74 -0.59 23.93
CA GLU A 207 -2.17 0.74 23.76
C GLU A 207 -1.64 0.89 22.35
N ILE A 208 -2.05 1.96 21.66
CA ILE A 208 -1.62 2.27 20.30
C ILE A 208 -1.17 3.73 20.25
N VAL A 209 0.13 3.95 20.14
CA VAL A 209 0.75 5.28 20.05
C VAL A 209 1.01 5.64 18.61
N ALA A 210 0.41 6.71 18.12
CA ALA A 210 0.67 7.29 16.82
C ALA A 210 1.76 8.36 16.94
N VAL A 211 2.73 8.36 16.02
CA VAL A 211 3.83 9.35 15.97
C VAL A 211 3.87 10.00 14.59
N ASP A 212 3.67 11.31 14.53
CA ASP A 212 3.79 12.11 13.28
C ASP A 212 4.25 13.54 13.63
N LEU A 213 4.70 14.28 12.64
CA LEU A 213 5.07 15.70 12.76
C LEU A 213 3.88 16.65 12.56
N VAL A 214 2.77 16.17 12.02
CA VAL A 214 1.61 16.97 11.58
C VAL A 214 0.45 16.72 12.51
N ASP A 215 0.02 17.75 13.25
CA ASP A 215 -1.08 17.68 14.24
C ASP A 215 -2.38 17.10 13.64
N ALA A 216 -2.77 17.53 12.44
CA ALA A 216 -3.98 17.03 11.78
C ALA A 216 -3.92 15.51 11.50
N LYS A 217 -2.72 14.95 11.28
CA LYS A 217 -2.52 13.50 11.13
C LYS A 217 -2.58 12.79 12.48
N LEU A 218 -2.09 13.40 13.54
CA LEU A 218 -2.20 12.90 14.91
C LEU A 218 -3.67 12.83 15.35
N GLU A 219 -4.43 13.88 15.10
CA GLU A 219 -5.89 13.89 15.35
C GLU A 219 -6.61 12.81 14.52
N ALA A 220 -6.23 12.65 13.25
CA ALA A 220 -6.79 11.60 12.42
C ALA A 220 -6.47 10.22 13.00
N ALA A 221 -5.22 9.96 13.41
CA ALA A 221 -4.80 8.68 13.99
C ALA A 221 -5.65 8.29 15.20
N GLN A 222 -6.00 9.24 16.06
CA GLN A 222 -6.89 8.98 17.20
C GLN A 222 -8.30 8.57 16.76
N ARG A 223 -8.86 9.21 15.72
CA ARG A 223 -10.18 8.81 15.16
C ARG A 223 -10.17 7.37 14.64
N PHE A 224 -9.04 6.91 14.10
CA PHE A 224 -8.89 5.54 13.58
C PHE A 224 -8.46 4.51 14.64
N GLY A 225 -8.27 4.92 15.89
CA GLY A 225 -8.08 4.00 17.02
C GLY A 225 -6.73 4.06 17.71
N ALA A 226 -5.89 5.07 17.44
CA ALA A 226 -4.75 5.34 18.28
C ALA A 226 -5.24 5.81 19.67
N THR A 227 -4.73 5.19 20.74
CA THR A 227 -5.07 5.57 22.12
C THR A 227 -4.30 6.81 22.56
N HIS A 228 -3.13 7.04 21.93
CA HIS A 228 -2.27 8.19 22.15
C HIS A 228 -1.73 8.69 20.79
N ALA A 229 -1.52 9.99 20.70
CA ALA A 229 -0.92 10.63 19.54
C ALA A 229 0.11 11.65 20.05
N VAL A 230 1.33 11.57 19.57
CA VAL A 230 2.47 12.36 20.04
C VAL A 230 3.38 12.77 18.89
N THR A 231 4.08 13.87 19.07
CA THR A 231 5.21 14.22 18.20
C THR A 231 6.45 13.37 18.54
N PRO A 232 7.46 13.28 17.66
CA PRO A 232 8.69 12.54 17.95
C PRO A 232 9.36 12.96 19.25
N ASP A 233 9.35 14.25 19.58
CA ASP A 233 9.98 14.79 20.80
C ASP A 233 9.25 14.36 22.09
N GLU A 234 7.98 14.01 22.01
CA GLU A 234 7.15 13.58 23.12
C GLU A 234 7.17 12.05 23.32
N LEU A 235 7.74 11.30 22.36
CA LEU A 235 7.68 9.83 22.35
C LEU A 235 8.30 9.20 23.59
N ASP A 236 9.46 9.69 24.07
CA ASP A 236 10.12 9.12 25.26
C ASP A 236 9.26 9.29 26.52
N GLY A 237 8.59 10.42 26.65
CA GLY A 237 7.61 10.64 27.72
C GLY A 237 6.42 9.70 27.63
N ALA A 238 5.88 9.46 26.44
CA ALA A 238 4.77 8.51 26.21
C ALA A 238 5.23 7.08 26.51
N LYS A 239 6.39 6.67 26.02
CA LYS A 239 7.01 5.37 26.30
C LYS A 239 7.15 5.12 27.81
N ALA A 240 7.70 6.09 28.55
CA ALA A 240 7.84 5.97 29.99
C ALA A 240 6.50 5.80 30.73
N ARG A 241 5.47 6.55 30.33
CA ARG A 241 4.13 6.47 30.94
C ARG A 241 3.43 5.15 30.65
N ILE A 242 3.52 4.66 29.41
CA ILE A 242 2.74 3.53 28.93
C ILE A 242 3.41 2.19 29.26
N THR A 243 4.74 2.12 29.13
CA THR A 243 5.51 0.87 29.22
C THR A 243 6.42 0.81 30.44
N GLY A 244 6.39 1.81 31.33
CA GLY A 244 7.35 1.91 32.43
C GLY A 244 8.79 2.18 31.99
N GLY A 245 9.00 2.52 30.73
CA GLY A 245 10.30 2.77 30.14
C GLY A 245 10.92 1.58 29.39
N ASP A 246 10.34 0.38 29.50
CA ASP A 246 10.86 -0.84 28.85
C ASP A 246 10.81 -0.78 27.33
N GLY A 247 9.84 -0.06 26.76
CA GLY A 247 9.56 0.00 25.35
C GLY A 247 8.28 -0.76 24.92
N PHE A 248 7.88 -0.56 23.69
CA PHE A 248 6.66 -1.14 23.14
C PHE A 248 6.87 -2.62 22.72
N ASP A 249 5.79 -3.41 22.72
CA ASP A 249 5.84 -4.79 22.20
C ASP A 249 6.10 -4.79 20.70
N PHE A 250 5.44 -3.87 19.97
CA PHE A 250 5.54 -3.75 18.52
C PHE A 250 5.74 -2.29 18.10
N ALA A 251 6.56 -2.09 17.07
CA ALA A 251 6.70 -0.80 16.40
C ALA A 251 6.46 -1.00 14.90
N PHE A 252 5.74 -0.08 14.27
CA PHE A 252 5.53 -0.03 12.82
C PHE A 252 6.14 1.25 12.27
N GLU A 253 6.96 1.12 11.23
CA GLU A 253 7.53 2.24 10.52
C GLU A 253 6.91 2.33 9.13
N ALA A 254 6.21 3.44 8.82
CA ALA A 254 5.44 3.65 7.60
C ALA A 254 5.86 4.94 6.85
N ILE A 255 7.12 5.36 6.98
CA ILE A 255 7.70 6.57 6.36
C ILE A 255 8.73 6.20 5.31
N GLY A 256 9.66 5.28 5.65
CA GLY A 256 10.71 4.82 4.75
C GLY A 256 12.05 5.55 4.89
N LEU A 257 12.36 6.11 6.07
CA LEU A 257 13.63 6.77 6.32
C LEU A 257 14.49 5.96 7.31
N PRO A 258 15.83 5.85 7.11
CA PRO A 258 16.69 5.13 8.03
C PRO A 258 16.58 5.61 9.48
N GLN A 259 16.38 6.92 9.69
CA GLN A 259 16.23 7.50 11.02
C GLN A 259 14.95 7.03 11.72
N THR A 260 13.83 6.96 11.01
CA THR A 260 12.56 6.47 11.56
C THR A 260 12.53 4.95 11.70
N MET A 261 13.22 4.21 10.83
CA MET A 261 13.47 2.79 10.98
C MET A 261 14.28 2.48 12.23
N ARG A 262 15.35 3.29 12.48
CA ARG A 262 16.14 3.18 13.70
C ARG A 262 15.31 3.53 14.94
N ALA A 263 14.53 4.62 14.90
CA ALA A 263 13.65 5.01 15.99
C ALA A 263 12.60 3.92 16.32
N ALA A 264 12.04 3.27 15.30
CA ALA A 264 11.11 2.15 15.51
C ALA A 264 11.80 0.95 16.19
N TYR A 265 13.05 0.63 15.80
CA TYR A 265 13.84 -0.41 16.47
C TYR A 265 14.19 -0.05 17.92
N ASP A 266 14.51 1.22 18.20
CA ASP A 266 14.82 1.69 19.55
C ASP A 266 13.61 1.75 20.46
N ALA A 267 12.43 2.00 19.89
CA ALA A 267 11.19 2.13 20.64
C ALA A 267 10.67 0.80 21.21
N VAL A 268 11.03 -0.35 20.63
CA VAL A 268 10.58 -1.64 21.14
C VAL A 268 11.43 -2.13 22.31
N ARG A 269 10.76 -2.84 23.23
CA ARG A 269 11.41 -3.47 24.38
C ARG A 269 12.35 -4.60 23.96
N ARG A 270 13.12 -5.11 24.88
CA ARG A 270 13.87 -6.37 24.66
C ARG A 270 12.89 -7.49 24.26
N GLY A 271 13.25 -8.25 23.22
CA GLY A 271 12.40 -9.28 22.62
C GLY A 271 11.20 -8.73 21.84
N GLY A 272 11.07 -7.40 21.69
CA GLY A 272 10.01 -6.76 20.90
C GLY A 272 10.27 -6.83 19.39
N THR A 273 9.27 -6.42 18.59
CA THR A 273 9.33 -6.48 17.13
C THR A 273 9.16 -5.11 16.49
N ALA A 274 10.14 -4.68 15.71
CA ALA A 274 10.04 -3.53 14.81
C ALA A 274 9.74 -4.01 13.38
N CYS A 275 8.62 -3.58 12.84
CA CYS A 275 8.11 -3.93 11.52
C CYS A 275 8.24 -2.73 10.57
N ILE A 276 9.08 -2.87 9.55
CA ILE A 276 9.36 -1.83 8.57
C ILE A 276 8.44 -2.03 7.36
N ILE A 277 7.62 -1.03 7.09
CA ILE A 277 6.65 -1.00 5.98
C ILE A 277 7.06 0.07 4.96
N GLY A 278 7.63 1.18 5.44
CA GLY A 278 8.07 2.29 4.61
C GLY A 278 9.17 1.88 3.64
N VAL A 279 9.08 2.40 2.40
CA VAL A 279 10.04 2.09 1.34
C VAL A 279 11.20 3.08 1.39
N GLY A 280 12.38 2.62 1.81
CA GLY A 280 13.62 3.40 1.80
C GLY A 280 14.25 3.46 0.40
N ARG A 281 15.11 4.45 0.19
CA ARG A 281 15.89 4.56 -1.06
C ARG A 281 17.00 3.51 -1.10
N VAL A 282 17.37 3.08 -2.31
CA VAL A 282 18.41 2.05 -2.52
C VAL A 282 19.79 2.48 -2.04
N ASP A 283 20.08 3.78 -1.98
CA ASP A 283 21.34 4.37 -1.57
C ASP A 283 21.42 4.69 -0.06
N GLN A 284 20.36 4.42 0.70
CA GLN A 284 20.31 4.65 2.14
C GLN A 284 20.55 3.36 2.92
N VAL A 285 21.23 3.49 4.04
CA VAL A 285 21.63 2.37 4.91
C VAL A 285 21.06 2.57 6.32
N LEU A 286 20.47 1.51 6.87
CA LEU A 286 20.11 1.43 8.27
C LEU A 286 21.28 0.84 9.08
N GLU A 287 21.80 1.58 10.06
CA GLU A 287 22.85 1.13 10.93
C GLU A 287 22.30 0.64 12.28
N LEU A 288 22.73 -0.53 12.70
CA LEU A 288 22.40 -1.13 14.00
C LEU A 288 23.67 -1.47 14.77
N ASN A 289 23.64 -1.26 16.09
CA ASN A 289 24.73 -1.68 16.96
C ASN A 289 24.72 -3.21 17.10
N ALA A 290 25.86 -3.85 16.83
CA ALA A 290 25.95 -5.31 16.84
C ALA A 290 25.74 -5.91 18.25
N LEU A 291 26.14 -5.18 19.31
CA LEU A 291 25.95 -5.62 20.69
C LEU A 291 24.48 -5.55 21.10
N GLU A 292 23.80 -4.44 20.78
CA GLU A 292 22.36 -4.27 21.04
C GLU A 292 21.55 -5.38 20.34
N LEU A 293 21.85 -5.68 19.07
CA LEU A 293 21.17 -6.72 18.32
C LEU A 293 21.23 -8.09 19.02
N PHE A 294 22.39 -8.42 19.64
CA PHE A 294 22.59 -9.66 20.37
C PHE A 294 21.90 -9.64 21.74
N PHE A 295 22.13 -8.59 22.55
CA PHE A 295 21.66 -8.56 23.94
C PHE A 295 20.15 -8.31 24.07
N ASP A 296 19.57 -7.57 23.15
CA ASP A 296 18.17 -7.17 23.25
C ASP A 296 17.20 -8.19 22.65
N GLU A 297 17.73 -9.16 21.87
CA GLU A 297 16.88 -10.18 21.17
C GLU A 297 15.72 -9.56 20.40
N LYS A 298 15.85 -8.29 19.96
CA LYS A 298 14.81 -7.61 19.20
C LYS A 298 14.68 -8.21 17.80
N THR A 299 13.47 -8.25 17.28
CA THR A 299 13.20 -8.62 15.90
C THR A 299 13.06 -7.36 15.04
N LEU A 300 13.89 -7.24 13.97
CA LEU A 300 13.68 -6.28 12.89
C LEU A 300 13.16 -7.04 11.66
N LYS A 301 11.97 -6.67 11.17
CA LYS A 301 11.33 -7.41 10.09
C LYS A 301 10.71 -6.46 9.05
N GLY A 302 10.98 -6.71 7.77
CA GLY A 302 10.29 -6.03 6.68
C GLY A 302 8.88 -6.58 6.47
N SER A 303 7.97 -5.73 6.01
CA SER A 303 6.61 -6.09 5.64
C SER A 303 6.35 -5.68 4.18
N TYR A 304 6.41 -6.65 3.28
CA TYR A 304 6.10 -6.44 1.88
C TYR A 304 4.64 -6.82 1.62
N TYR A 305 3.83 -5.82 1.21
CA TYR A 305 2.41 -5.96 0.93
C TYR A 305 1.61 -6.64 2.07
N GLY A 306 1.97 -6.30 3.33
CA GLY A 306 1.32 -6.85 4.53
C GLY A 306 1.55 -8.35 4.76
N SER A 307 2.53 -8.95 4.09
CA SER A 307 2.90 -10.38 4.20
C SER A 307 1.72 -11.36 4.02
N GLY A 308 0.74 -11.00 3.19
CA GLY A 308 -0.47 -11.78 3.01
C GLY A 308 -0.64 -12.40 1.63
N ASP A 309 -1.72 -13.14 1.46
CA ASP A 309 -2.21 -13.64 0.18
C ASP A 309 -3.39 -12.78 -0.27
N VAL A 310 -3.21 -11.96 -1.31
CA VAL A 310 -4.23 -11.05 -1.82
C VAL A 310 -5.55 -11.76 -2.14
N ARG A 311 -5.49 -13.02 -2.57
CA ARG A 311 -6.67 -13.83 -2.93
C ARG A 311 -7.61 -14.10 -1.76
N SER A 312 -7.07 -14.16 -0.54
CA SER A 312 -7.84 -14.38 0.70
C SER A 312 -7.94 -13.13 1.56
N ASP A 313 -6.88 -12.32 1.60
CA ASP A 313 -6.81 -11.19 2.52
C ASP A 313 -7.66 -10.00 2.03
N PHE A 314 -7.83 -9.77 0.72
CA PHE A 314 -8.75 -8.73 0.24
C PHE A 314 -10.19 -8.98 0.72
N ALA A 315 -10.66 -10.22 0.60
CA ALA A 315 -11.98 -10.61 1.12
C ALA A 315 -12.08 -10.46 2.65
N ARG A 316 -10.97 -10.72 3.38
CA ARG A 316 -10.89 -10.51 4.83
C ARG A 316 -10.95 -9.02 5.18
N MET A 317 -10.23 -8.14 4.47
CA MET A 317 -10.28 -6.68 4.68
C MET A 317 -11.69 -6.13 4.43
N LEU A 318 -12.33 -6.54 3.32
CA LEU A 318 -13.71 -6.14 3.02
C LEU A 318 -14.71 -6.63 4.07
N ARG A 319 -14.55 -7.85 4.64
CA ARG A 319 -15.37 -8.31 5.75
C ARG A 319 -15.18 -7.47 7.02
N LEU A 320 -13.93 -7.12 7.34
CA LEU A 320 -13.64 -6.26 8.50
C LEU A 320 -14.25 -4.87 8.31
N TRP A 321 -14.22 -4.33 7.09
CA TRP A 321 -14.89 -3.08 6.75
C TRP A 321 -16.42 -3.21 6.90
N ARG A 322 -17.06 -4.19 6.25
CA ARG A 322 -18.52 -4.41 6.32
C ARG A 322 -19.05 -4.59 7.75
N THR A 323 -18.21 -5.11 8.65
CA THR A 323 -18.57 -5.30 10.07
C THR A 323 -18.17 -4.12 10.96
N GLY A 324 -17.74 -2.99 10.38
CA GLY A 324 -17.36 -1.78 11.11
C GLY A 324 -16.06 -1.90 11.92
N ARG A 325 -15.25 -2.93 11.64
CA ARG A 325 -13.95 -3.12 12.31
C ARG A 325 -12.85 -2.31 11.65
N LEU A 326 -12.98 -2.01 10.36
CA LEU A 326 -12.16 -1.05 9.61
C LEU A 326 -13.06 0.09 9.13
N ASP A 327 -12.60 1.31 9.29
CA ASP A 327 -13.22 2.51 8.73
C ASP A 327 -12.43 2.92 7.48
N LEU A 328 -12.88 2.48 6.30
CA LEU A 328 -12.26 2.81 5.03
C LEU A 328 -12.84 4.10 4.42
N GLU A 329 -14.12 4.39 4.65
CA GLU A 329 -14.75 5.65 4.22
C GLU A 329 -14.06 6.86 4.85
N GLY A 330 -13.78 6.80 6.15
CA GLY A 330 -13.09 7.86 6.88
C GLY A 330 -11.67 8.13 6.37
N MET A 331 -11.05 7.17 5.69
CA MET A 331 -9.73 7.35 5.07
C MET A 331 -9.76 8.21 3.80
N ILE A 332 -10.91 8.30 3.10
CA ILE A 332 -11.05 9.09 1.87
C ILE A 332 -11.18 10.55 2.22
N SER A 333 -10.09 11.30 2.12
CA SER A 333 -10.06 12.74 2.36
C SER A 333 -10.64 13.55 1.21
N ARG A 334 -10.45 13.09 -0.03
CA ARG A 334 -10.91 13.76 -1.25
C ARG A 334 -11.31 12.76 -2.34
N ARG A 335 -12.37 13.09 -3.06
CA ARG A 335 -12.76 12.47 -4.32
C ARG A 335 -12.47 13.46 -5.43
N ILE A 336 -11.79 13.01 -6.48
CA ILE A 336 -11.29 13.86 -7.55
C ILE A 336 -11.52 13.22 -8.92
N ASP A 337 -11.53 14.06 -9.97
CA ASP A 337 -11.37 13.60 -11.36
C ASP A 337 -9.89 13.40 -11.69
N LEU A 338 -9.58 12.60 -12.71
CA LEU A 338 -8.21 12.39 -13.18
C LEU A 338 -7.49 13.71 -13.52
N GLY A 339 -8.21 14.72 -13.98
CA GLY A 339 -7.67 16.06 -14.28
C GLY A 339 -7.01 16.75 -13.09
N ASP A 340 -7.47 16.42 -11.87
CA ASP A 340 -7.00 17.02 -10.62
C ASP A 340 -5.83 16.25 -9.97
N VAL A 341 -5.29 15.22 -10.64
CA VAL A 341 -4.29 14.31 -10.04
C VAL A 341 -3.00 15.02 -9.64
N ASN A 342 -2.58 16.06 -10.36
CA ASN A 342 -1.39 16.85 -9.99
C ASN A 342 -1.58 17.60 -8.67
N ASP A 343 -2.78 18.12 -8.41
CA ASP A 343 -3.11 18.77 -7.15
C ASP A 343 -3.18 17.74 -6.01
N ALA A 344 -3.75 16.56 -6.27
CA ALA A 344 -3.77 15.47 -5.30
C ALA A 344 -2.37 14.98 -4.92
N VAL A 345 -1.45 14.93 -5.88
CA VAL A 345 -0.03 14.62 -5.63
C VAL A 345 0.62 15.71 -4.77
N ALA A 346 0.30 16.99 -4.99
CA ALA A 346 0.79 18.09 -4.17
C ALA A 346 0.22 18.02 -2.73
N ASP A 347 -1.07 17.78 -2.57
CA ASP A 347 -1.74 17.59 -1.27
C ASP A 347 -1.14 16.42 -0.49
N LEU A 348 -0.84 15.31 -1.18
CA LEU A 348 -0.20 14.15 -0.57
C LEU A 348 1.21 14.47 -0.06
N LYS A 349 2.01 15.21 -0.88
CA LYS A 349 3.36 15.67 -0.49
C LYS A 349 3.34 16.63 0.69
N SER A 350 2.33 17.50 0.76
CA SER A 350 2.16 18.44 1.89
C SER A 350 1.67 17.77 3.18
N GLY A 351 1.18 16.53 3.08
CA GLY A 351 0.67 15.77 4.22
C GLY A 351 -0.71 16.19 4.71
N THR A 352 -1.47 16.94 3.92
CA THR A 352 -2.81 17.46 4.30
C THR A 352 -3.93 16.45 4.14
N VAL A 353 -3.67 15.33 3.43
CA VAL A 353 -4.66 14.28 3.15
C VAL A 353 -4.18 12.90 3.61
N ILE A 354 -5.13 12.03 3.96
CA ILE A 354 -4.85 10.59 4.23
C ILE A 354 -4.85 9.85 2.89
N ARG A 355 -5.95 9.96 2.13
CA ARG A 355 -6.10 9.40 0.78
C ARG A 355 -6.96 10.29 -0.10
N SER A 356 -6.50 10.54 -1.32
CA SER A 356 -7.34 11.00 -2.44
C SER A 356 -7.71 9.80 -3.30
N VAL A 357 -8.93 9.77 -3.80
CA VAL A 357 -9.43 8.74 -4.71
C VAL A 357 -9.90 9.42 -5.99
N ILE A 358 -9.38 8.93 -7.12
CA ILE A 358 -9.81 9.30 -8.47
C ILE A 358 -10.99 8.39 -8.82
N SER A 359 -12.08 8.97 -9.32
CA SER A 359 -13.24 8.24 -9.86
C SER A 359 -13.35 8.51 -11.37
N PHE A 360 -13.63 7.46 -12.15
CA PHE A 360 -13.79 7.50 -13.59
C PHE A 360 -15.25 7.36 -14.00
#